data_20baeea93ca8f30049ba7f8a2f12f781
#
_entry.id   20baeea93ca8f30049ba7f8a2f12f781
#
_cell.length_a   1.000
_cell.length_b   1.000
_cell.length_c   1.000
_cell.angle_alpha   90.00
_cell.angle_beta   90.00
_cell.angle_gamma   90.00
#
_symmetry.space_group_name_H-M   'P 1'
#
loop_
_entity.id
_entity.type
_entity.pdbx_description
1 polymer ?
#
loop_
_entity_poly.entity_id
_entity_poly.type
_entity_poly.pdbx_seq_one_letter_code
_entity_poly.pdbx_strand_id
1 'polypeptide(L)'
;MDVSRVPVDTATRGPGGATNAYLLGSDSAILIDPAARTDALDDAVADADPSHVAVTHHHPDHVGAVADYADACNATLWARASHADAFERATGVAPDRTFRPGDRIATGDGHVEIVDTPGHAQEHVAFAWNRGAVVGDLAVAVGSVVVGPPDGDMRAYLTSLRRLRARDFESIYPGHGPVIDDPDATLARLLDHRLDREQTVRRAVAEGARTVEEVLDGAYDKDLTGVRDLARATVRAHLQKLAVEGDLDFDGDRAEP
;
A
#
# COMPACT_ATOMS: atom_id res chain seq x y z
N MET A 1 -0.13 -22.23 -2.10
CA MET A 1 -0.62 -21.27 -1.10
C MET A 1 -2.08 -21.07 -1.38
N ASP A 2 -2.92 -21.47 -0.47
CA ASP A 2 -4.34 -21.13 -0.51
C ASP A 2 -4.54 -19.66 -0.18
N VAL A 3 -5.48 -18.97 -0.86
CA VAL A 3 -5.71 -17.53 -0.68
C VAL A 3 -7.20 -17.26 -0.60
N SER A 4 -7.66 -16.84 0.57
CA SER A 4 -9.01 -16.34 0.76
C SER A 4 -8.99 -14.80 0.84
N ARG A 5 -9.83 -14.14 0.03
CA ARG A 5 -10.02 -12.69 0.03
C ARG A 5 -11.39 -12.35 0.58
N VAL A 6 -11.45 -11.53 1.61
CA VAL A 6 -12.68 -11.05 2.22
C VAL A 6 -12.72 -9.52 2.13
N PRO A 7 -13.55 -8.94 1.25
CA PRO A 7 -13.77 -7.49 1.26
C PRO A 7 -14.50 -7.06 2.53
N VAL A 8 -13.96 -6.04 3.19
CA VAL A 8 -14.48 -5.45 4.43
C VAL A 8 -14.84 -3.99 4.16
N ASP A 9 -16.08 -3.62 4.36
CA ASP A 9 -16.53 -2.23 4.21
C ASP A 9 -15.84 -1.35 5.24
N THR A 10 -15.18 -0.30 4.76
CA THR A 10 -14.42 0.65 5.58
C THR A 10 -14.66 2.09 5.13
N ALA A 11 -14.31 3.04 5.97
CA ALA A 11 -14.35 4.47 5.60
C ALA A 11 -13.14 4.83 4.72
N THR A 12 -12.91 4.07 3.64
CA THR A 12 -11.82 4.29 2.70
C THR A 12 -12.23 5.11 1.49
N ARG A 13 -11.26 5.79 0.85
CA ARG A 13 -11.39 6.42 -0.47
C ARG A 13 -10.80 5.53 -1.57
N GLY A 14 -10.39 4.32 -1.22
CA GLY A 14 -9.91 3.29 -2.15
C GLY A 14 -11.01 2.79 -3.11
N PRO A 15 -10.64 2.18 -4.23
CA PRO A 15 -11.59 1.61 -5.18
C PRO A 15 -12.55 0.61 -4.54
N GLY A 16 -13.85 0.79 -4.76
CA GLY A 16 -14.89 -0.11 -4.27
C GLY A 16 -15.40 0.18 -2.85
N GLY A 17 -14.80 1.13 -2.11
CA GLY A 17 -15.25 1.51 -0.76
C GLY A 17 -15.04 0.43 0.31
N ALA A 18 -14.19 -0.56 0.02
CA ALA A 18 -13.85 -1.66 0.92
C ALA A 18 -12.35 -1.91 0.94
N THR A 19 -11.84 -2.43 2.06
CA THR A 19 -10.50 -2.97 2.19
C THR A 19 -10.55 -4.49 2.12
N ASN A 20 -9.62 -5.09 1.41
CA ASN A 20 -9.51 -6.54 1.32
C ASN A 20 -8.67 -7.07 2.48
N ALA A 21 -9.27 -7.86 3.36
CA ALA A 21 -8.53 -8.75 4.25
C ALA A 21 -8.17 -10.05 3.51
N TYR A 22 -7.03 -10.64 3.84
CA TYR A 22 -6.54 -11.87 3.21
C TYR A 22 -6.16 -12.91 4.25
N LEU A 23 -6.54 -14.15 3.99
CA LEU A 23 -6.04 -15.33 4.69
C LEU A 23 -5.14 -16.11 3.72
N LEU A 24 -3.90 -16.36 4.12
CA LEU A 24 -2.92 -17.12 3.33
C LEU A 24 -2.55 -18.41 4.05
N GLY A 25 -2.82 -19.52 3.41
CA GLY A 25 -2.62 -20.88 3.95
C GLY A 25 -3.89 -21.48 4.51
N SER A 26 -3.94 -22.82 4.59
CA SER A 26 -5.09 -23.59 5.11
C SER A 26 -4.93 -23.94 6.59
N ASP A 27 -3.73 -24.28 7.04
CA ASP A 27 -3.39 -24.54 8.43
C ASP A 27 -2.31 -23.54 8.87
N SER A 28 -2.35 -23.06 10.11
CA SER A 28 -1.42 -22.01 10.56
C SER A 28 -1.40 -20.82 9.59
N ALA A 29 -2.57 -20.40 9.14
CA ALA A 29 -2.71 -19.32 8.18
C ALA A 29 -2.21 -17.99 8.75
N ILE A 30 -1.92 -17.04 7.85
CA ILE A 30 -1.69 -15.65 8.23
C ILE A 30 -2.87 -14.79 7.75
N LEU A 31 -3.47 -14.04 8.68
CA LEU A 31 -4.46 -13.01 8.40
C LEU A 31 -3.76 -11.66 8.16
N ILE A 32 -4.03 -11.05 7.01
CA ILE A 32 -3.41 -9.79 6.58
C ILE A 32 -4.48 -8.72 6.41
N ASP A 33 -4.23 -7.52 6.93
CA ASP A 33 -5.08 -6.33 6.84
C ASP A 33 -6.52 -6.55 7.33
N PRO A 34 -6.76 -7.04 8.56
CA PRO A 34 -8.10 -7.16 9.13
C PRO A 34 -8.65 -5.78 9.48
N ALA A 35 -9.27 -5.12 8.50
CA ALA A 35 -9.70 -3.72 8.55
C ALA A 35 -10.82 -3.44 9.54
N ALA A 36 -11.76 -4.37 9.69
CA ALA A 36 -12.85 -4.32 10.67
C ALA A 36 -13.40 -5.74 10.93
N ARG A 37 -14.14 -5.92 12.02
CA ARG A 37 -14.88 -7.16 12.23
C ARG A 37 -16.16 -7.18 11.38
N THR A 38 -16.38 -8.30 10.70
CA THR A 38 -17.59 -8.58 9.92
C THR A 38 -17.91 -10.08 10.02
N ASP A 39 -19.19 -10.44 9.90
CA ASP A 39 -19.59 -11.85 9.92
C ASP A 39 -18.84 -12.66 8.85
N ALA A 40 -18.66 -12.10 7.65
CA ALA A 40 -17.95 -12.77 6.56
C ALA A 40 -16.46 -13.01 6.85
N LEU A 41 -15.80 -12.07 7.54
CA LEU A 41 -14.40 -12.26 7.95
C LEU A 41 -14.30 -13.18 9.16
N ASP A 42 -15.26 -13.12 10.10
CA ASP A 42 -15.33 -14.03 11.24
C ASP A 42 -15.52 -15.49 10.78
N ASP A 43 -16.38 -15.75 9.80
CA ASP A 43 -16.59 -17.08 9.22
C ASP A 43 -15.29 -17.57 8.52
N ALA A 44 -14.66 -16.73 7.70
CA ALA A 44 -13.41 -17.08 7.01
C ALA A 44 -12.25 -17.34 7.99
N VAL A 45 -12.17 -16.58 9.08
CA VAL A 45 -11.17 -16.77 10.14
C VAL A 45 -11.43 -18.07 10.91
N ALA A 46 -12.69 -18.40 11.19
CA ALA A 46 -13.04 -19.65 11.85
C ALA A 46 -12.68 -20.88 10.99
N ASP A 47 -12.82 -20.78 9.67
CA ASP A 47 -12.48 -21.86 8.74
C ASP A 47 -10.95 -22.04 8.56
N ALA A 48 -10.18 -20.94 8.58
CA ALA A 48 -8.74 -20.96 8.32
C ALA A 48 -7.86 -21.10 9.57
N ASP A 49 -8.41 -20.82 10.76
CA ASP A 49 -7.74 -20.87 12.09
C ASP A 49 -6.33 -20.22 12.05
N PRO A 50 -6.23 -18.90 11.80
CA PRO A 50 -4.95 -18.25 11.59
C PRO A 50 -4.09 -18.21 12.85
N SER A 51 -2.83 -18.62 12.73
CA SER A 51 -1.83 -18.55 13.81
C SER A 51 -1.04 -17.24 13.80
N HIS A 52 -1.24 -16.42 12.78
CA HIS A 52 -0.51 -15.16 12.58
C HIS A 52 -1.44 -14.04 12.11
N VAL A 53 -1.21 -12.83 12.60
CA VAL A 53 -1.84 -11.59 12.13
C VAL A 53 -0.75 -10.60 11.75
N ALA A 54 -0.90 -9.94 10.61
CA ALA A 54 0.02 -8.90 10.16
C ALA A 54 -0.71 -7.84 9.32
N VAL A 55 -0.04 -6.73 9.02
CA VAL A 55 -0.57 -5.68 8.14
C VAL A 55 0.44 -5.28 7.09
N THR A 56 -0.05 -4.86 5.91
CA THR A 56 0.80 -4.32 4.86
C THR A 56 1.34 -2.95 5.26
N HIS A 57 0.54 -2.12 5.91
CA HIS A 57 0.86 -0.80 6.44
C HIS A 57 -0.16 -0.36 7.50
N HIS A 58 0.03 0.82 8.12
CA HIS A 58 -0.72 1.21 9.32
C HIS A 58 -1.85 2.22 9.05
N HIS A 59 -2.35 2.37 7.83
CA HIS A 59 -3.49 3.25 7.59
C HIS A 59 -4.75 2.72 8.29
N PRO A 60 -5.61 3.63 8.79
CA PRO A 60 -6.75 3.25 9.65
C PRO A 60 -7.71 2.24 9.03
N ASP A 61 -7.82 2.27 7.71
CA ASP A 61 -8.69 1.37 6.94
C ASP A 61 -8.09 -0.04 6.71
N HIS A 62 -6.89 -0.32 7.26
CA HIS A 62 -6.27 -1.65 7.23
C HIS A 62 -6.15 -2.31 8.60
N VAL A 63 -6.22 -1.53 9.70
CA VAL A 63 -5.80 -2.01 11.04
C VAL A 63 -6.92 -2.18 12.05
N GLY A 64 -8.16 -1.79 11.71
CA GLY A 64 -9.22 -1.56 12.70
C GLY A 64 -9.62 -2.77 13.55
N ALA A 65 -9.40 -4.02 13.10
CA ALA A 65 -9.69 -5.24 13.85
C ALA A 65 -8.44 -6.11 14.16
N VAL A 66 -7.23 -5.55 13.99
CA VAL A 66 -5.96 -6.28 14.23
C VAL A 66 -5.92 -6.85 15.65
N ALA A 67 -6.20 -6.03 16.67
CA ALA A 67 -6.18 -6.44 18.07
C ALA A 67 -7.24 -7.54 18.36
N ASP A 68 -8.45 -7.35 17.85
CA ASP A 68 -9.56 -8.24 18.07
C ASP A 68 -9.29 -9.65 17.51
N TYR A 69 -8.76 -9.74 16.28
CA TYR A 69 -8.44 -11.04 15.68
C TYR A 69 -7.18 -11.67 16.26
N ALA A 70 -6.16 -10.89 16.63
CA ALA A 70 -5.00 -11.44 17.32
C ALA A 70 -5.39 -12.11 18.65
N ASP A 71 -6.27 -11.47 19.44
CA ASP A 71 -6.76 -12.02 20.70
C ASP A 71 -7.70 -13.23 20.46
N ALA A 72 -8.70 -13.09 19.59
CA ALA A 72 -9.70 -14.12 19.33
C ALA A 72 -9.09 -15.44 18.82
N CYS A 73 -8.05 -15.37 18.00
CA CYS A 73 -7.35 -16.53 17.43
C CYS A 73 -6.14 -16.98 18.29
N ASN A 74 -5.80 -16.27 19.35
CA ASN A 74 -4.51 -16.43 20.06
C ASN A 74 -3.32 -16.44 19.06
N ALA A 75 -3.40 -15.60 18.04
CA ALA A 75 -2.45 -15.55 16.95
C ALA A 75 -1.25 -14.66 17.28
N THR A 76 -0.07 -15.03 16.78
CA THR A 76 1.13 -14.19 16.88
C THR A 76 0.97 -12.93 16.03
N LEU A 77 1.05 -11.77 16.67
CA LEU A 77 0.95 -10.48 16.01
C LEU A 77 2.33 -10.00 15.52
N TRP A 78 2.41 -9.69 14.22
CA TRP A 78 3.65 -9.32 13.57
C TRP A 78 3.62 -7.87 13.10
N ALA A 79 4.73 -7.14 13.31
CA ALA A 79 4.93 -5.81 12.76
C ALA A 79 6.33 -5.63 12.17
N ARG A 80 6.50 -4.62 11.30
CA ARG A 80 7.81 -4.23 10.78
C ARG A 80 8.68 -3.70 11.92
N ALA A 81 9.88 -4.25 12.12
CA ALA A 81 10.77 -3.96 13.25
C ALA A 81 11.11 -2.46 13.38
N SER A 82 11.32 -1.76 12.26
CA SER A 82 11.65 -0.33 12.27
C SER A 82 10.45 0.60 12.58
N HIS A 83 9.22 0.06 12.62
CA HIS A 83 7.98 0.81 12.81
C HIS A 83 7.06 0.19 13.87
N ALA A 84 7.59 -0.64 14.78
CA ALA A 84 6.81 -1.32 15.82
C ALA A 84 6.04 -0.34 16.72
N ASP A 85 6.67 0.77 17.11
CA ASP A 85 6.01 1.81 17.91
C ASP A 85 4.86 2.53 17.15
N ALA A 86 5.00 2.68 15.83
CA ALA A 86 3.95 3.25 14.99
C ALA A 86 2.80 2.27 14.81
N PHE A 87 3.10 0.99 14.66
CA PHE A 87 2.13 -0.10 14.65
C PHE A 87 1.31 -0.13 15.95
N GLU A 88 1.97 -0.11 17.12
CA GLU A 88 1.30 -0.10 18.42
C GLU A 88 0.36 1.11 18.57
N ARG A 89 0.80 2.30 18.12
CA ARG A 89 -0.07 3.49 18.14
C ARG A 89 -1.28 3.36 17.23
N ALA A 90 -1.15 2.71 16.08
CA ALA A 90 -2.23 2.53 15.12
C ALA A 90 -3.23 1.45 15.51
N THR A 91 -2.77 0.35 16.13
CA THR A 91 -3.57 -0.82 16.46
C THR A 91 -4.01 -0.87 17.92
N GLY A 92 -3.36 -0.10 18.80
CA GLY A 92 -3.58 -0.13 20.24
C GLY A 92 -2.94 -1.31 20.97
N VAL A 93 -2.18 -2.17 20.26
CA VAL A 93 -1.50 -3.34 20.83
C VAL A 93 -0.06 -3.43 20.33
N ALA A 94 0.86 -3.85 21.22
CA ALA A 94 2.24 -4.12 20.85
C ALA A 94 2.34 -5.42 20.04
N PRO A 95 3.22 -5.51 19.03
CA PRO A 95 3.42 -6.76 18.32
C PRO A 95 4.18 -7.78 19.19
N ASP A 96 3.81 -9.06 19.08
CA ASP A 96 4.52 -10.18 19.74
C ASP A 96 5.88 -10.42 19.09
N ARG A 97 5.94 -10.23 17.76
CA ARG A 97 7.15 -10.42 16.97
C ARG A 97 7.29 -9.32 15.92
N THR A 98 8.53 -9.13 15.52
CA THR A 98 8.84 -8.20 14.42
C THR A 98 9.51 -8.91 13.26
N PHE A 99 9.29 -8.40 12.05
CA PHE A 99 9.96 -8.84 10.84
C PHE A 99 10.77 -7.71 10.20
N ARG A 100 11.69 -8.10 9.32
CA ARG A 100 12.42 -7.22 8.40
C ARG A 100 12.18 -7.69 6.96
N PRO A 101 12.37 -6.82 5.95
CA PRO A 101 12.37 -7.26 4.57
C PRO A 101 13.32 -8.43 4.32
N GLY A 102 12.80 -9.47 3.64
CA GLY A 102 13.49 -10.74 3.40
C GLY A 102 13.21 -11.84 4.43
N ASP A 103 12.62 -11.51 5.58
CA ASP A 103 12.16 -12.52 6.54
C ASP A 103 11.00 -13.33 5.96
N ARG A 104 10.76 -14.49 6.56
CA ARG A 104 9.69 -15.41 6.14
C ARG A 104 8.84 -15.81 7.34
N ILE A 105 7.53 -15.78 7.16
CA ILE A 105 6.57 -16.30 8.13
C ILE A 105 6.09 -17.66 7.60
N ALA A 106 6.22 -18.71 8.41
CA ALA A 106 5.76 -20.05 8.04
C ALA A 106 4.23 -20.12 8.10
N THR A 107 3.63 -20.81 7.15
CA THR A 107 2.21 -21.18 7.12
C THR A 107 2.10 -22.67 6.84
N GLY A 108 0.93 -23.26 7.01
CA GLY A 108 0.74 -24.69 6.72
C GLY A 108 1.08 -25.07 5.28
N ASP A 109 0.89 -24.15 4.33
CA ASP A 109 1.17 -24.35 2.89
C ASP A 109 2.59 -23.94 2.48
N GLY A 110 3.46 -23.59 3.43
CA GLY A 110 4.83 -23.17 3.13
C GLY A 110 5.25 -21.91 3.90
N HIS A 111 5.54 -20.84 3.20
CA HIS A 111 5.89 -19.57 3.85
C HIS A 111 5.54 -18.37 2.96
N VAL A 112 5.34 -17.23 3.59
CA VAL A 112 5.28 -15.92 2.94
C VAL A 112 6.56 -15.14 3.22
N GLU A 113 7.16 -14.55 2.19
CA GLU A 113 8.32 -13.67 2.27
C GLU A 113 7.86 -12.23 2.43
N ILE A 114 8.50 -11.49 3.33
CA ILE A 114 8.26 -10.05 3.51
C ILE A 114 9.07 -9.28 2.47
N VAL A 115 8.37 -8.62 1.55
CA VAL A 115 8.99 -7.80 0.50
C VAL A 115 8.86 -6.33 0.87
N ASP A 116 9.98 -5.61 0.88
CA ASP A 116 10.01 -4.17 1.13
C ASP A 116 9.36 -3.40 -0.03
N THR A 117 8.27 -2.69 0.24
CA THR A 117 7.51 -1.95 -0.78
C THR A 117 7.09 -0.55 -0.29
N PRO A 118 8.03 0.24 0.28
CA PRO A 118 7.72 1.59 0.73
C PRO A 118 7.29 2.50 -0.41
N GLY A 119 6.57 3.55 -0.07
CA GLY A 119 6.22 4.60 -1.01
C GLY A 119 4.80 5.14 -0.89
N HIS A 120 3.78 4.30 -0.73
CA HIS A 120 2.46 4.74 -0.28
C HIS A 120 2.50 5.11 1.22
N ALA A 121 3.12 4.24 2.01
CA ALA A 121 3.54 4.48 3.39
C ALA A 121 5.00 4.04 3.57
N GLN A 122 5.71 4.59 4.58
CA GLN A 122 7.15 4.32 4.80
C GLN A 122 7.40 2.87 5.23
N GLU A 123 6.50 2.33 6.04
CA GLU A 123 6.56 0.97 6.58
C GLU A 123 5.98 -0.09 5.66
N HIS A 124 5.40 0.30 4.54
CA HIS A 124 4.65 -0.60 3.68
C HIS A 124 5.48 -1.80 3.22
N VAL A 125 4.87 -2.99 3.32
CA VAL A 125 5.43 -4.26 2.85
C VAL A 125 4.40 -5.04 2.02
N ALA A 126 4.88 -5.92 1.16
CA ALA A 126 4.07 -6.96 0.52
C ALA A 126 4.41 -8.33 1.13
N PHE A 127 3.42 -9.21 1.16
CA PHE A 127 3.55 -10.61 1.59
C PHE A 127 3.54 -11.50 0.37
N ALA A 128 4.71 -12.04 0.00
CA ALA A 128 4.91 -12.75 -1.26
C ALA A 128 5.11 -14.26 -1.05
N TRP A 129 4.63 -15.04 -2.01
CA TRP A 129 4.94 -16.46 -2.15
C TRP A 129 5.31 -16.76 -3.62
N ASN A 130 5.60 -18.01 -3.95
CA ASN A 130 6.18 -18.38 -5.24
C ASN A 130 5.51 -17.72 -6.47
N ARG A 131 4.17 -17.62 -6.50
CA ARG A 131 3.41 -17.19 -7.70
C ARG A 131 2.51 -15.98 -7.47
N GLY A 132 2.54 -15.37 -6.28
CA GLY A 132 1.69 -14.23 -5.97
C GLY A 132 2.15 -13.42 -4.77
N ALA A 133 1.48 -12.31 -4.52
CA ALA A 133 1.71 -11.47 -3.35
C ALA A 133 0.47 -10.67 -2.95
N VAL A 134 0.22 -10.54 -1.66
CA VAL A 134 -0.62 -9.47 -1.13
C VAL A 134 0.20 -8.20 -1.14
N VAL A 135 -0.27 -7.19 -1.85
CA VAL A 135 0.51 -5.97 -2.16
C VAL A 135 -0.05 -4.69 -1.53
N GLY A 136 -1.06 -4.83 -0.67
CA GLY A 136 -1.69 -3.68 0.00
C GLY A 136 -1.97 -2.53 -0.96
N ASP A 137 -1.60 -1.33 -0.56
CA ASP A 137 -1.79 -0.10 -1.32
C ASP A 137 -0.59 0.28 -2.22
N LEU A 138 0.19 -0.71 -2.64
CA LEU A 138 1.17 -0.46 -3.69
C LEU A 138 0.52 -0.41 -5.09
N ALA A 139 -0.47 -1.27 -5.35
CA ALA A 139 -1.11 -1.37 -6.65
C ALA A 139 -2.62 -1.58 -6.53
N VAL A 140 -3.36 -1.09 -7.52
CA VAL A 140 -4.80 -1.32 -7.71
C VAL A 140 -5.07 -1.65 -9.18
N ALA A 141 -6.09 -2.47 -9.44
CA ALA A 141 -6.47 -2.87 -10.80
C ALA A 141 -6.93 -1.67 -11.63
N VAL A 142 -7.70 -0.76 -11.03
CA VAL A 142 -8.29 0.41 -11.69
C VAL A 142 -7.87 1.69 -10.96
N GLY A 143 -7.48 2.73 -11.70
CA GLY A 143 -7.01 3.99 -11.11
C GLY A 143 -5.57 3.90 -10.62
N SER A 144 -5.28 4.60 -9.53
CA SER A 144 -3.97 4.63 -8.88
C SER A 144 -4.13 4.97 -7.39
N VAL A 145 -3.23 4.48 -6.55
CA VAL A 145 -3.19 4.83 -5.13
C VAL A 145 -2.67 6.25 -4.93
N VAL A 146 -2.93 6.84 -3.77
CA VAL A 146 -2.33 8.12 -3.40
C VAL A 146 -0.89 7.89 -2.93
N VAL A 147 0.02 8.77 -3.36
CA VAL A 147 1.39 8.84 -2.85
C VAL A 147 1.71 10.29 -2.55
N GLY A 148 1.95 10.58 -1.29
CA GLY A 148 2.28 11.95 -0.88
C GLY A 148 2.51 12.08 0.62
N PRO A 149 3.14 13.19 1.02
CA PRO A 149 3.43 13.42 2.44
C PRO A 149 2.13 13.50 3.28
N PRO A 150 2.22 13.15 4.61
CA PRO A 150 3.48 12.88 5.33
C PRO A 150 4.06 11.48 5.14
N ASP A 151 3.27 10.49 4.73
CA ASP A 151 3.63 9.07 4.77
C ASP A 151 4.25 8.57 3.46
N GLY A 152 3.89 9.19 2.32
CA GLY A 152 4.29 8.73 1.00
C GLY A 152 5.57 9.38 0.46
N ASP A 153 6.34 8.57 -0.30
CA ASP A 153 7.54 8.94 -1.04
C ASP A 153 7.47 8.40 -2.48
N MET A 154 7.46 9.29 -3.47
CA MET A 154 7.32 8.92 -4.89
C MET A 154 8.53 8.15 -5.43
N ARG A 155 9.74 8.42 -4.95
CA ARG A 155 10.96 7.68 -5.38
C ARG A 155 10.92 6.23 -4.89
N ALA A 156 10.57 6.07 -3.60
CA ALA A 156 10.40 4.76 -3.00
C ALA A 156 9.27 3.98 -3.69
N TYR A 157 8.14 4.63 -3.97
CA TYR A 157 6.99 4.03 -4.66
C TYR A 157 7.35 3.49 -6.05
N LEU A 158 8.00 4.30 -6.89
CA LEU A 158 8.46 3.87 -8.22
C LEU A 158 9.47 2.71 -8.14
N THR A 159 10.33 2.72 -7.12
CA THR A 159 11.28 1.62 -6.88
C THR A 159 10.56 0.36 -6.48
N SER A 160 9.54 0.46 -5.63
CA SER A 160 8.72 -0.67 -5.17
C SER A 160 7.91 -1.29 -6.30
N LEU A 161 7.31 -0.48 -7.19
CA LEU A 161 6.63 -0.98 -8.39
C LEU A 161 7.58 -1.79 -9.30
N ARG A 162 8.80 -1.25 -9.55
CA ARG A 162 9.83 -1.96 -10.35
C ARG A 162 10.29 -3.26 -9.68
N ARG A 163 10.44 -3.25 -8.35
CA ARG A 163 10.82 -4.42 -7.54
C ARG A 163 9.79 -5.53 -7.67
N LEU A 164 8.50 -5.24 -7.54
CA LEU A 164 7.44 -6.25 -7.70
C LEU A 164 7.33 -6.72 -9.14
N ARG A 165 7.43 -5.84 -10.12
CA ARG A 165 7.39 -6.20 -11.53
C ARG A 165 8.50 -7.19 -11.92
N ALA A 166 9.68 -7.08 -11.30
CA ALA A 166 10.81 -8.00 -11.53
C ALA A 166 10.61 -9.40 -10.91
N ARG A 167 9.53 -9.62 -10.14
CA ARG A 167 9.25 -10.91 -9.47
C ARG A 167 8.47 -11.91 -10.32
N ASP A 168 7.90 -11.49 -11.44
CA ASP A 168 7.14 -12.35 -12.39
C ASP A 168 5.99 -13.13 -11.70
N PHE A 169 5.15 -12.44 -10.94
CA PHE A 169 3.97 -13.02 -10.29
C PHE A 169 2.87 -13.34 -11.31
N GLU A 170 2.09 -14.40 -11.06
CA GLU A 170 0.88 -14.72 -11.85
C GLU A 170 -0.31 -13.86 -11.47
N SER A 171 -0.44 -13.55 -10.17
CA SER A 171 -1.48 -12.68 -9.64
C SER A 171 -0.96 -11.89 -8.46
N ILE A 172 -1.46 -10.68 -8.29
CA ILE A 172 -1.24 -9.88 -7.08
C ILE A 172 -2.57 -9.43 -6.47
N TYR A 173 -2.59 -9.29 -5.16
CA TYR A 173 -3.76 -9.14 -4.33
C TYR A 173 -3.71 -7.77 -3.64
N PRO A 174 -4.46 -6.77 -4.15
CA PRO A 174 -4.40 -5.40 -3.66
C PRO A 174 -5.20 -5.18 -2.38
N GLY A 175 -4.87 -4.14 -1.61
CA GLY A 175 -5.65 -3.69 -0.47
C GLY A 175 -7.07 -3.24 -0.83
N HIS A 176 -7.27 -2.77 -2.08
CA HIS A 176 -8.56 -2.30 -2.56
C HIS A 176 -8.90 -2.82 -3.96
N GLY A 177 -10.18 -3.14 -4.18
CA GLY A 177 -10.69 -3.57 -5.48
C GLY A 177 -10.40 -5.05 -5.82
N PRO A 178 -10.49 -5.44 -7.10
CA PRO A 178 -10.35 -6.83 -7.51
C PRO A 178 -8.88 -7.30 -7.54
N VAL A 179 -8.69 -8.62 -7.51
CA VAL A 179 -7.41 -9.27 -7.79
C VAL A 179 -6.87 -8.83 -9.14
N ILE A 180 -5.57 -8.74 -9.26
CA ILE A 180 -4.85 -8.33 -10.47
C ILE A 180 -4.24 -9.59 -11.10
N ASP A 181 -4.84 -10.06 -12.19
CA ASP A 181 -4.45 -11.29 -12.89
C ASP A 181 -3.37 -11.06 -13.97
N ASP A 182 -3.08 -9.80 -14.30
CA ASP A 182 -1.93 -9.39 -15.12
C ASP A 182 -1.09 -8.37 -14.37
N PRO A 183 -0.22 -8.83 -13.46
CA PRO A 183 0.65 -7.96 -12.67
C PRO A 183 1.59 -7.12 -13.51
N ASP A 184 2.21 -7.68 -14.56
CA ASP A 184 3.19 -6.96 -15.39
C ASP A 184 2.54 -5.77 -16.09
N ALA A 185 1.42 -5.97 -16.76
CA ALA A 185 0.69 -4.90 -17.44
C ALA A 185 0.18 -3.84 -16.44
N THR A 186 -0.33 -4.26 -15.27
CA THR A 186 -0.84 -3.32 -14.26
C THR A 186 0.28 -2.50 -13.64
N LEU A 187 1.39 -3.12 -13.26
CA LEU A 187 2.54 -2.42 -12.67
C LEU A 187 3.22 -1.51 -13.69
N ALA A 188 3.30 -1.92 -14.98
CA ALA A 188 3.78 -1.06 -16.07
C ALA A 188 2.87 0.17 -16.21
N ARG A 189 1.55 -0.02 -16.31
CA ARG A 189 0.58 1.08 -16.38
C ARG A 189 0.71 2.07 -15.22
N LEU A 190 0.89 1.58 -14.00
CA LEU A 190 1.07 2.43 -12.82
C LEU A 190 2.40 3.21 -12.88
N LEU A 191 3.48 2.58 -13.32
CA LEU A 191 4.77 3.25 -13.56
C LEU A 191 4.64 4.35 -14.61
N ASP A 192 4.08 4.03 -15.78
CA ASP A 192 3.89 4.99 -16.87
C ASP A 192 3.02 6.17 -16.43
N HIS A 193 1.90 5.89 -15.74
CA HIS A 193 1.04 6.93 -15.17
C HIS A 193 1.78 7.90 -14.25
N ARG A 194 2.72 7.41 -13.41
CA ARG A 194 3.52 8.26 -12.52
C ARG A 194 4.57 9.06 -13.27
N LEU A 195 5.25 8.45 -14.24
CA LEU A 195 6.25 9.12 -15.06
C LEU A 195 5.63 10.20 -15.96
N ASP A 196 4.47 9.93 -16.55
CA ASP A 196 3.71 10.92 -17.32
C ASP A 196 3.27 12.10 -16.43
N ARG A 197 2.80 11.82 -15.21
CA ARG A 197 2.46 12.86 -14.23
C ARG A 197 3.67 13.70 -13.86
N GLU A 198 4.81 13.08 -13.66
CA GLU A 198 6.05 13.80 -13.38
C GLU A 198 6.45 14.75 -14.50
N GLN A 199 6.32 14.32 -15.77
CA GLN A 199 6.59 15.18 -16.92
C GLN A 199 5.64 16.39 -16.96
N THR A 200 4.34 16.20 -16.62
CA THR A 200 3.38 17.32 -16.56
C THR A 200 3.69 18.29 -15.42
N VAL A 201 4.10 17.79 -14.25
CA VAL A 201 4.55 18.61 -13.12
C VAL A 201 5.79 19.43 -13.50
N ARG A 202 6.80 18.78 -14.09
CA ARG A 202 8.03 19.45 -14.55
C ARG A 202 7.73 20.55 -15.57
N ARG A 203 6.86 20.28 -16.54
CA ARG A 203 6.44 21.26 -17.55
C ARG A 203 5.72 22.44 -16.92
N ALA A 204 4.78 22.22 -15.98
CA ALA A 204 4.07 23.30 -15.30
C ALA A 204 5.06 24.26 -14.58
N VAL A 205 6.07 23.72 -13.89
CA VAL A 205 7.12 24.55 -13.26
C VAL A 205 7.93 25.32 -14.30
N ALA A 206 8.33 24.69 -15.41
CA ALA A 206 9.07 25.34 -16.49
C ALA A 206 8.26 26.46 -17.17
N GLU A 207 6.93 26.33 -17.24
CA GLU A 207 5.98 27.32 -17.79
C GLU A 207 5.63 28.44 -16.78
N GLY A 208 6.16 28.40 -15.57
CA GLY A 208 6.07 29.50 -14.60
C GLY A 208 5.21 29.24 -13.38
N ALA A 209 4.62 28.04 -13.21
CA ALA A 209 3.97 27.66 -11.95
C ALA A 209 5.00 27.59 -10.82
N ARG A 210 4.67 28.16 -9.65
CA ARG A 210 5.62 28.27 -8.52
C ARG A 210 5.07 27.65 -7.23
N THR A 211 3.78 27.68 -7.01
CA THR A 211 3.15 27.06 -5.84
C THR A 211 2.60 25.67 -6.17
N VAL A 212 2.42 24.82 -5.15
CA VAL A 212 1.82 23.49 -5.33
C VAL A 212 0.46 23.58 -6.02
N GLU A 213 -0.35 24.62 -5.73
CA GLU A 213 -1.66 24.82 -6.39
C GLU A 213 -1.53 25.18 -7.85
N GLU A 214 -0.62 26.11 -8.20
CA GLU A 214 -0.38 26.46 -9.60
C GLU A 214 0.15 25.28 -10.42
N VAL A 215 1.03 24.47 -9.83
CA VAL A 215 1.54 23.25 -10.45
C VAL A 215 0.41 22.21 -10.61
N LEU A 216 -0.46 22.06 -9.60
CA LEU A 216 -1.63 21.18 -9.66
C LEU A 216 -2.54 21.58 -10.83
N ASP A 217 -2.87 22.86 -10.94
CA ASP A 217 -3.73 23.38 -12.01
C ASP A 217 -3.10 23.23 -13.39
N GLY A 218 -1.79 23.36 -13.51
CA GLY A 218 -1.05 23.14 -14.76
C GLY A 218 -0.82 21.66 -15.12
N ALA A 219 -0.85 20.77 -14.13
CA ALA A 219 -0.56 19.35 -14.34
C ALA A 219 -1.81 18.46 -14.52
N TYR A 220 -3.02 18.98 -14.29
CA TYR A 220 -4.26 18.21 -14.39
C TYR A 220 -5.30 18.93 -15.26
N ASP A 221 -5.70 18.28 -16.34
CA ASP A 221 -6.72 18.80 -17.27
C ASP A 221 -8.15 18.29 -16.95
N LYS A 222 -8.29 17.45 -15.89
CA LYS A 222 -9.56 16.82 -15.51
C LYS A 222 -10.16 17.46 -14.27
N ASP A 223 -11.49 17.31 -14.12
CA ASP A 223 -12.17 17.68 -12.87
C ASP A 223 -11.59 16.86 -11.69
N LEU A 224 -11.20 17.57 -10.65
CA LEU A 224 -10.66 17.04 -9.39
C LEU A 224 -11.66 17.14 -8.23
N THR A 225 -12.93 17.38 -8.50
CA THR A 225 -13.95 17.46 -7.46
C THR A 225 -13.94 16.20 -6.58
N GLY A 226 -13.85 16.39 -5.26
CA GLY A 226 -13.78 15.31 -4.28
C GLY A 226 -12.43 14.60 -4.13
N VAL A 227 -11.42 14.90 -4.98
CA VAL A 227 -10.08 14.28 -4.93
C VAL A 227 -8.94 15.29 -5.06
N ARG A 228 -9.24 16.60 -5.02
CA ARG A 228 -8.21 17.66 -5.21
C ARG A 228 -7.10 17.59 -4.15
N ASP A 229 -7.45 17.27 -2.92
CA ASP A 229 -6.49 17.08 -1.83
C ASP A 229 -5.52 15.92 -2.11
N LEU A 230 -6.00 14.79 -2.64
CA LEU A 230 -5.18 13.64 -3.03
C LEU A 230 -4.26 13.97 -4.22
N ALA A 231 -4.78 14.71 -5.20
CA ALA A 231 -4.00 15.18 -6.33
C ALA A 231 -2.90 16.16 -5.89
N ARG A 232 -3.21 17.08 -4.95
CA ARG A 232 -2.24 17.98 -4.34
C ARG A 232 -1.12 17.24 -3.62
N ALA A 233 -1.46 16.22 -2.81
CA ALA A 233 -0.47 15.39 -2.13
C ALA A 233 0.46 14.70 -3.15
N THR A 234 -0.11 14.18 -4.24
CA THR A 234 0.66 13.54 -5.33
C THR A 234 1.58 14.53 -6.05
N VAL A 235 1.11 15.75 -6.37
CA VAL A 235 1.96 16.81 -6.96
C VAL A 235 3.13 17.14 -6.03
N ARG A 236 2.85 17.30 -4.73
CA ARG A 236 3.89 17.57 -3.73
C ARG A 236 4.95 16.47 -3.68
N ALA A 237 4.54 15.20 -3.75
CA ALA A 237 5.47 14.07 -3.79
C ALA A 237 6.34 14.06 -5.07
N HIS A 238 5.79 14.46 -6.23
CA HIS A 238 6.58 14.62 -7.44
C HIS A 238 7.57 15.78 -7.35
N LEU A 239 7.15 16.93 -6.79
CA LEU A 239 8.06 18.08 -6.59
C LEU A 239 9.20 17.70 -5.63
N GLN A 240 8.91 17.01 -4.53
CA GLN A 240 9.94 16.50 -3.61
C GLN A 240 10.91 15.55 -4.30
N LYS A 241 10.40 14.63 -5.14
CA LYS A 241 11.23 13.71 -5.91
C LYS A 241 12.14 14.47 -6.86
N LEU A 242 11.61 15.39 -7.66
CA LEU A 242 12.37 16.18 -8.64
C LEU A 242 13.45 17.04 -7.96
N ALA A 243 13.14 17.62 -6.79
CA ALA A 243 14.11 18.39 -6.02
C ALA A 243 15.27 17.52 -5.50
N VAL A 244 14.97 16.32 -4.98
CA VAL A 244 16.02 15.39 -4.54
C VAL A 244 16.90 14.91 -5.72
N GLU A 245 16.34 14.83 -6.92
CA GLU A 245 17.06 14.43 -8.15
C GLU A 245 17.82 15.60 -8.79
N GLY A 246 17.62 16.83 -8.31
CA GLY A 246 18.30 18.03 -8.80
C GLY A 246 17.73 18.58 -10.11
N ASP A 247 16.48 18.21 -10.43
CA ASP A 247 15.77 18.66 -11.64
C ASP A 247 15.07 20.02 -11.46
N LEU A 248 14.85 20.43 -10.21
CA LEU A 248 14.28 21.71 -9.80
C LEU A 248 14.58 21.96 -8.32
N ASP A 249 14.35 23.17 -7.83
CA ASP A 249 14.37 23.49 -6.41
C ASP A 249 12.95 23.48 -5.84
N PHE A 250 12.76 22.89 -4.63
CA PHE A 250 11.50 22.88 -3.92
C PHE A 250 11.71 22.97 -2.41
N ASP A 251 11.21 24.04 -1.79
CA ASP A 251 11.36 24.32 -0.35
C ASP A 251 10.22 23.74 0.53
N GLY A 252 9.27 23.06 -0.08
CA GLY A 252 8.05 22.53 0.55
C GLY A 252 6.78 23.28 0.19
N ASP A 253 6.89 24.52 -0.30
CA ASP A 253 5.78 25.38 -0.74
C ASP A 253 5.94 25.89 -2.16
N ARG A 254 7.18 26.24 -2.55
CA ARG A 254 7.50 26.82 -3.85
C ARG A 254 8.48 25.96 -4.62
N ALA A 255 8.25 25.89 -5.93
CA ALA A 255 9.10 25.21 -6.89
C ALA A 255 9.74 26.21 -7.86
N GLU A 256 11.04 26.03 -8.15
CA GLU A 256 11.79 26.82 -9.13
C GLU A 256 12.53 25.89 -10.09
N PRO A 257 12.67 26.26 -11.39
CA PRO A 257 13.40 25.45 -12.37
C PRO A 257 14.86 25.24 -12.04
#